data_b9414839f9be971b490a86fea4e58a97
#
_entry.id   b9414839f9be971b490a86fea4e58a97
#
_cell.length_a   1.000
_cell.length_b   1.000
_cell.length_c   1.000
_cell.angle_alpha   90.00
_cell.angle_beta   90.00
_cell.angle_gamma   90.00
#
_symmetry.space_group_name_H-M   'P 1'
#
loop_
_entity.id
_entity.type
_entity.pdbx_description
1 polymer ?
#
loop_
_entity_poly.entity_id
_entity_poly.type
_entity_poly.pdbx_seq_one_letter_code
_entity_poly.pdbx_strand_id
1 'polypeptide(L)'
;MVCNFSRKCHDRILWGMHMGAGFETSPCRPQDLGKFEIKERDGVARLGRLFTNHGILETPMLLPVVNPNIRTIEPREMWDEFGVQALITNSYVIWKHEKLRIPALETGVHELLDFPGIIVTDSGTFQSYVYGDIDVGVEEIVAFQRDIGVDIGTMLDVFGRPDQSIEELRE
;
A
#
# COMPACT_ATOMS: atom_id res chain seq x y z
N MET A 1 2.25 29.65 -12.82
CA MET A 1 3.68 29.30 -12.96
C MET A 1 3.73 27.85 -13.39
N VAL A 2 3.93 27.60 -14.69
CA VAL A 2 3.92 26.24 -15.27
C VAL A 2 5.27 25.61 -14.95
N CYS A 3 5.29 24.53 -14.19
CA CYS A 3 6.50 23.78 -13.87
C CYS A 3 7.03 23.13 -15.16
N ASN A 4 8.20 23.59 -15.61
CA ASN A 4 8.86 23.06 -16.80
C ASN A 4 9.55 21.74 -16.37
N PHE A 5 8.81 20.63 -16.43
CA PHE A 5 9.39 19.29 -16.24
C PHE A 5 10.44 19.05 -17.33
N SER A 6 11.69 18.95 -16.94
CA SER A 6 12.75 18.67 -17.90
C SER A 6 12.47 17.33 -18.58
N ARG A 7 12.74 17.24 -19.90
CA ARG A 7 12.55 16.01 -20.71
C ARG A 7 13.17 14.74 -20.08
N LYS A 8 14.22 14.91 -19.25
CA LYS A 8 14.86 13.80 -18.53
C LYS A 8 13.97 13.12 -17.47
N CYS A 9 13.05 13.88 -16.83
CA CYS A 9 12.10 13.28 -15.88
C CYS A 9 11.01 12.49 -16.62
N HIS A 10 10.58 12.99 -17.79
CA HIS A 10 9.54 12.35 -18.60
C HIS A 10 9.98 10.98 -19.13
N ASP A 11 11.21 10.89 -19.60
CA ASP A 11 11.77 9.63 -20.16
C ASP A 11 11.94 8.56 -19.08
N ARG A 12 12.20 8.93 -17.81
CA ARG A 12 12.35 7.95 -16.70
C ARG A 12 11.02 7.48 -16.11
N ILE A 13 9.98 8.32 -16.12
CA ILE A 13 8.62 7.90 -15.70
C ILE A 13 8.06 6.88 -16.71
N LEU A 14 8.36 7.01 -17.98
CA LEU A 14 7.97 6.05 -19.03
C LEU A 14 8.77 4.74 -18.97
N TRP A 15 9.96 4.71 -18.37
CA TRP A 15 10.78 3.50 -18.24
C TRP A 15 10.23 2.52 -17.20
N GLY A 16 9.44 2.97 -16.22
CA GLY A 16 8.72 2.11 -15.32
C GLY A 16 7.55 1.34 -15.97
N MET A 17 7.20 1.67 -17.22
CA MET A 17 6.16 0.99 -17.99
C MET A 17 6.75 0.05 -19.07
N HIS A 18 7.98 -0.41 -18.91
CA HIS A 18 8.54 -1.41 -19.83
C HIS A 18 7.93 -2.78 -19.52
N MET A 19 6.98 -3.14 -20.34
CA MET A 19 6.37 -4.46 -20.45
C MET A 19 7.46 -5.52 -20.65
N GLY A 20 7.63 -6.44 -19.73
CA GLY A 20 8.25 -7.72 -20.02
C GLY A 20 9.66 -8.00 -19.53
N ALA A 21 10.26 -7.20 -18.65
CA ALA A 21 11.43 -7.66 -17.91
C ALA A 21 10.93 -8.17 -16.54
N GLY A 22 11.08 -9.46 -16.27
CA GLY A 22 10.73 -10.06 -15.00
C GLY A 22 11.41 -9.29 -13.86
N PHE A 23 10.61 -8.59 -13.05
CA PHE A 23 11.09 -7.98 -11.83
C PHE A 23 11.38 -9.13 -10.86
N GLU A 24 12.64 -9.39 -10.60
CA GLU A 24 13.02 -10.24 -9.48
C GLU A 24 12.69 -9.47 -8.20
N THR A 25 11.67 -9.92 -7.48
CA THR A 25 11.42 -9.49 -6.11
C THR A 25 12.48 -10.09 -5.23
N SER A 26 13.61 -9.42 -5.13
CA SER A 26 14.62 -9.79 -4.13
C SER A 26 14.25 -9.09 -2.82
N PRO A 27 13.98 -9.86 -1.75
CA PRO A 27 13.77 -9.26 -0.44
C PRO A 27 14.96 -8.40 -0.07
N CYS A 28 14.73 -7.25 0.53
CA CYS A 28 15.80 -6.41 1.01
C CYS A 28 16.53 -7.09 2.18
N ARG A 29 17.75 -6.65 2.45
CA ARG A 29 18.46 -7.12 3.65
C ARG A 29 17.70 -6.65 4.89
N PRO A 30 17.59 -7.46 5.98
CA PRO A 30 16.84 -7.10 7.18
C PRO A 30 17.19 -5.73 7.77
N GLN A 31 18.46 -5.33 7.69
CA GLN A 31 18.91 -4.01 8.18
C GLN A 31 18.51 -2.83 7.29
N ASP A 32 18.05 -3.08 6.07
CA ASP A 32 17.58 -2.05 5.15
C ASP A 32 16.05 -1.92 5.13
N LEU A 33 15.34 -2.83 5.79
CA LEU A 33 13.88 -2.81 5.85
C LEU A 33 13.36 -1.48 6.40
N GLY A 34 12.42 -0.87 5.68
CA GLY A 34 11.83 0.43 6.01
C GLY A 34 12.72 1.63 5.69
N LYS A 35 13.95 1.41 5.18
CA LYS A 35 14.81 2.50 4.76
C LYS A 35 14.27 3.17 3.50
N PHE A 36 14.31 4.52 3.50
CA PHE A 36 14.00 5.32 2.33
C PHE A 36 15.23 6.03 1.82
N GLU A 37 15.63 5.74 0.59
CA GLU A 37 16.80 6.34 -0.05
C GLU A 37 16.35 7.35 -1.11
N ILE A 38 16.81 8.62 -0.99
CA ILE A 38 16.54 9.64 -2.00
C ILE A 38 17.61 9.53 -3.09
N LYS A 39 17.19 9.35 -4.32
CA LYS A 39 18.06 9.24 -5.50
C LYS A 39 18.28 10.57 -6.18
N GLU A 40 17.22 11.33 -6.39
CA GLU A 40 17.27 12.61 -7.10
C GLU A 40 16.29 13.60 -6.45
N ARG A 41 16.59 14.89 -6.59
CA ARG A 41 15.72 15.98 -6.15
C ARG A 41 15.58 17.01 -7.26
N ASP A 42 14.36 17.56 -7.37
CA ASP A 42 14.06 18.74 -8.20
C ASP A 42 13.11 19.65 -7.39
N GLY A 43 13.66 20.69 -6.81
CA GLY A 43 12.95 21.54 -5.84
C GLY A 43 12.45 20.73 -4.65
N VAL A 44 11.13 20.65 -4.46
CA VAL A 44 10.48 19.84 -3.41
C VAL A 44 10.17 18.41 -3.85
N ALA A 45 10.23 18.15 -5.15
CA ALA A 45 10.04 16.79 -5.67
C ALA A 45 11.26 15.92 -5.41
N ARG A 46 11.05 14.60 -5.31
CA ARG A 46 12.13 13.63 -5.12
C ARG A 46 11.78 12.29 -5.78
N LEU A 47 12.81 11.65 -6.31
CA LEU A 47 12.80 10.23 -6.65
C LEU A 47 13.49 9.46 -5.55
N GLY A 48 12.96 8.32 -5.17
CA GLY A 48 13.53 7.54 -4.08
C GLY A 48 13.24 6.05 -4.19
N ARG A 49 13.75 5.32 -3.19
CA ARG A 49 13.55 3.88 -3.01
C ARG A 49 13.14 3.59 -1.59
N LEU A 50 12.06 2.84 -1.43
CA LEU A 50 11.64 2.28 -0.15
C LEU A 50 11.93 0.78 -0.15
N PHE A 51 12.62 0.31 0.86
CA PHE A 51 13.03 -1.09 1.00
C PHE A 51 11.99 -1.85 1.80
N THR A 52 11.42 -2.92 1.20
CA THR A 52 10.39 -3.76 1.81
C THR A 52 10.77 -5.23 1.79
N ASN A 53 9.96 -6.08 2.44
CA ASN A 53 10.18 -7.54 2.45
C ASN A 53 9.99 -8.18 1.06
N HIS A 54 9.12 -7.60 0.21
CA HIS A 54 8.80 -8.16 -1.10
C HIS A 54 9.40 -7.37 -2.26
N GLY A 55 10.39 -6.52 -1.98
CA GLY A 55 11.14 -5.82 -3.01
C GLY A 55 11.45 -4.37 -2.66
N ILE A 56 11.92 -3.63 -3.67
CA ILE A 56 12.27 -2.22 -3.54
C ILE A 56 11.26 -1.41 -4.33
N LEU A 57 10.49 -0.59 -3.63
CA LEU A 57 9.53 0.32 -4.23
C LEU A 57 10.23 1.59 -4.71
N GLU A 58 10.25 1.81 -6.01
CA GLU A 58 10.71 3.08 -6.59
C GLU A 58 9.59 4.13 -6.53
N THR A 59 9.90 5.32 -6.02
CA THR A 59 8.92 6.41 -5.86
C THR A 59 9.22 7.59 -6.77
N PRO A 60 8.18 8.33 -7.24
CA PRO A 60 6.76 8.14 -6.95
C PRO A 60 6.17 6.88 -7.62
N MET A 61 5.21 6.23 -6.97
CA MET A 61 4.53 5.02 -7.46
C MET A 61 3.02 5.18 -7.32
N LEU A 62 2.28 4.74 -8.32
CA LEU A 62 0.83 4.57 -8.24
C LEU A 62 0.52 3.21 -7.60
N LEU A 63 -0.33 3.21 -6.59
CA LEU A 63 -0.83 2.01 -5.94
C LEU A 63 -2.27 1.74 -6.40
N PRO A 64 -2.51 0.82 -7.34
CA PRO A 64 -3.87 0.43 -7.69
C PRO A 64 -4.61 -0.15 -6.48
N VAL A 65 -5.88 0.22 -6.33
CA VAL A 65 -6.72 -0.28 -5.23
C VAL A 65 -7.32 -1.62 -5.65
N VAL A 66 -7.10 -2.64 -4.82
CA VAL A 66 -7.72 -3.97 -4.98
C VAL A 66 -8.71 -4.19 -3.86
N ASN A 67 -9.99 -4.37 -4.21
CA ASN A 67 -10.99 -4.82 -3.26
C ASN A 67 -10.88 -6.35 -3.09
N PRO A 68 -10.59 -6.87 -1.87
CA PRO A 68 -10.35 -8.29 -1.68
C PRO A 68 -11.61 -9.16 -1.90
N ASN A 69 -12.82 -8.54 -1.86
CA ASN A 69 -14.07 -9.24 -2.09
C ASN A 69 -14.51 -9.23 -3.57
N ILE A 70 -14.15 -8.17 -4.31
CA ILE A 70 -14.60 -7.94 -5.69
C ILE A 70 -13.38 -7.58 -6.52
N ARG A 71 -12.85 -8.53 -7.26
CA ARG A 71 -11.67 -8.35 -8.10
C ARG A 71 -12.13 -8.16 -9.55
N THR A 72 -11.97 -6.94 -10.06
CA THR A 72 -12.27 -6.62 -11.47
C THR A 72 -11.14 -7.12 -12.39
N ILE A 73 -9.90 -6.98 -11.91
CA ILE A 73 -8.69 -7.53 -12.51
C ILE A 73 -8.02 -8.33 -11.40
N GLU A 74 -7.58 -9.55 -11.70
CA GLU A 74 -6.88 -10.36 -10.71
C GLU A 74 -5.50 -9.76 -10.39
N PRO A 75 -5.07 -9.72 -9.12
CA PRO A 75 -3.76 -9.15 -8.77
C PRO A 75 -2.59 -9.84 -9.46
N ARG A 76 -2.70 -11.15 -9.72
CA ARG A 76 -1.69 -11.87 -10.52
C ARG A 76 -1.61 -11.33 -11.95
N GLU A 77 -2.74 -11.06 -12.60
CA GLU A 77 -2.80 -10.44 -13.93
C GLU A 77 -2.20 -9.03 -13.92
N MET A 78 -2.47 -8.25 -12.85
CA MET A 78 -1.85 -6.93 -12.66
C MET A 78 -0.32 -7.02 -12.65
N TRP A 79 0.22 -8.05 -12.00
CA TRP A 79 1.66 -8.30 -11.97
C TRP A 79 2.20 -8.77 -13.33
N ASP A 80 1.62 -9.84 -13.87
CA ASP A 80 2.17 -10.54 -15.05
C ASP A 80 1.99 -9.75 -16.35
N GLU A 81 0.83 -9.06 -16.52
CA GLU A 81 0.49 -8.40 -17.78
C GLU A 81 0.68 -6.88 -17.75
N PHE A 82 0.43 -6.25 -16.59
CA PHE A 82 0.49 -4.78 -16.47
C PHE A 82 1.75 -4.28 -15.76
N GLY A 83 2.60 -5.16 -15.23
CA GLY A 83 3.83 -4.79 -14.55
C GLY A 83 3.62 -3.99 -13.26
N VAL A 84 2.48 -4.17 -12.61
CA VAL A 84 2.17 -3.55 -11.32
C VAL A 84 3.06 -4.15 -10.25
N GLN A 85 3.93 -3.35 -9.63
CA GLN A 85 4.89 -3.80 -8.62
C GLN A 85 4.36 -3.69 -7.20
N ALA A 86 3.40 -2.81 -6.97
CA ALA A 86 2.80 -2.58 -5.67
C ALA A 86 1.31 -2.26 -5.81
N LEU A 87 0.52 -2.71 -4.87
CA LEU A 87 -0.91 -2.41 -4.79
C LEU A 87 -1.32 -2.01 -3.38
N ILE A 88 -2.51 -1.43 -3.25
CA ILE A 88 -3.12 -1.16 -1.96
C ILE A 88 -4.44 -1.92 -1.84
N THR A 89 -4.67 -2.54 -0.69
CA THR A 89 -5.92 -3.20 -0.33
C THR A 89 -6.40 -2.74 1.04
N ASN A 90 -7.56 -3.21 1.49
CA ASN A 90 -8.15 -2.78 2.75
C ASN A 90 -8.08 -3.88 3.80
N SER A 91 -7.29 -3.65 4.86
CA SER A 91 -7.10 -4.61 5.95
C SER A 91 -8.36 -4.83 6.78
N TYR A 92 -9.17 -3.79 6.99
CA TYR A 92 -10.43 -3.93 7.72
C TYR A 92 -11.43 -4.82 6.99
N VAL A 93 -11.52 -4.71 5.67
CA VAL A 93 -12.37 -5.60 4.85
C VAL A 93 -11.91 -7.05 4.99
N ILE A 94 -10.61 -7.31 4.99
CA ILE A 94 -10.06 -8.66 5.20
C ILE A 94 -10.36 -9.13 6.63
N TRP A 95 -10.14 -8.29 7.64
CA TRP A 95 -10.38 -8.59 9.03
C TRP A 95 -11.85 -8.92 9.32
N LYS A 96 -12.78 -8.13 8.77
CA LYS A 96 -14.23 -8.26 9.01
C LYS A 96 -14.84 -9.52 8.40
N HIS A 97 -14.34 -9.98 7.27
CA HIS A 97 -14.87 -11.14 6.56
C HIS A 97 -14.08 -12.41 6.89
N GLU A 98 -14.68 -13.32 7.66
CA GLU A 98 -14.05 -14.56 8.12
C GLU A 98 -13.44 -15.38 6.96
N LYS A 99 -14.14 -15.45 5.82
CA LYS A 99 -13.68 -16.12 4.59
C LYS A 99 -12.38 -15.55 3.99
N LEU A 100 -12.01 -14.32 4.34
CA LEU A 100 -10.76 -13.66 3.95
C LEU A 100 -9.76 -13.68 5.11
N ARG A 101 -10.24 -13.43 6.33
CA ARG A 101 -9.42 -13.32 7.53
C ARG A 101 -8.69 -14.61 7.85
N ILE A 102 -9.40 -15.76 7.82
CA ILE A 102 -8.78 -17.05 8.14
C ILE A 102 -7.65 -17.38 7.16
N PRO A 103 -7.86 -17.41 5.82
CA PRO A 103 -6.76 -17.65 4.89
C PRO A 103 -5.62 -16.64 5.01
N ALA A 104 -5.94 -15.34 5.21
CA ALA A 104 -4.89 -14.33 5.37
C ALA A 104 -3.99 -14.58 6.59
N LEU A 105 -4.57 -15.04 7.72
CA LEU A 105 -3.79 -15.40 8.91
C LEU A 105 -3.00 -16.70 8.75
N GLU A 106 -3.49 -17.64 7.95
CA GLU A 106 -2.85 -18.94 7.73
C GLU A 106 -1.70 -18.86 6.71
N THR A 107 -1.88 -18.13 5.61
CA THR A 107 -0.97 -18.14 4.47
C THR A 107 -0.39 -16.78 4.12
N GLY A 108 -0.88 -15.70 4.73
CA GLY A 108 -0.49 -14.32 4.44
C GLY A 108 -1.34 -13.65 3.37
N VAL A 109 -1.27 -12.31 3.33
CA VAL A 109 -2.06 -11.50 2.40
C VAL A 109 -1.58 -11.66 0.95
N HIS A 110 -0.31 -11.95 0.73
CA HIS A 110 0.28 -12.16 -0.60
C HIS A 110 -0.29 -13.39 -1.27
N GLU A 111 -0.42 -14.50 -0.53
CA GLU A 111 -1.05 -15.72 -1.01
C GLU A 111 -2.56 -15.54 -1.18
N LEU A 112 -3.24 -14.88 -0.22
CA LEU A 112 -4.66 -14.55 -0.32
C LEU A 112 -5.00 -13.80 -1.61
N LEU A 113 -4.16 -12.86 -2.02
CA LEU A 113 -4.37 -12.04 -3.21
C LEU A 113 -3.71 -12.61 -4.47
N ASP A 114 -2.89 -13.66 -4.35
CA ASP A 114 -2.02 -14.16 -5.41
C ASP A 114 -1.19 -13.03 -6.05
N PHE A 115 -0.50 -12.25 -5.20
CA PHE A 115 0.30 -11.11 -5.64
C PHE A 115 1.71 -11.16 -5.06
N PRO A 116 2.75 -11.30 -5.88
CA PRO A 116 4.12 -11.46 -5.40
C PRO A 116 4.83 -10.15 -5.07
N GLY A 117 4.25 -9.01 -5.45
CA GLY A 117 4.82 -7.68 -5.25
C GLY A 117 4.50 -7.08 -3.87
N ILE A 118 4.71 -5.79 -3.75
CA ILE A 118 4.56 -5.05 -2.48
C ILE A 118 3.08 -4.78 -2.20
N ILE A 119 2.62 -5.13 -1.01
CA ILE A 119 1.25 -4.88 -0.56
C ILE A 119 1.22 -3.83 0.53
N VAL A 120 0.50 -2.74 0.23
CA VAL A 120 0.11 -1.71 1.20
C VAL A 120 -1.31 -1.99 1.67
N THR A 121 -1.61 -1.75 2.94
CA THR A 121 -2.99 -1.85 3.43
C THR A 121 -3.48 -0.54 4.01
N ASP A 122 -4.72 -0.18 3.63
CA ASP A 122 -5.53 0.82 4.31
C ASP A 122 -6.16 0.19 5.57
N SER A 123 -6.19 0.94 6.66
CA SER A 123 -6.71 0.51 7.95
C SER A 123 -8.23 0.44 8.05
N GLY A 124 -8.94 1.09 7.11
CA GLY A 124 -10.40 1.05 7.04
C GLY A 124 -11.12 2.21 7.71
N THR A 125 -10.46 3.30 8.04
CA THR A 125 -11.07 4.49 8.65
C THR A 125 -12.25 5.03 7.84
N PHE A 126 -12.14 5.06 6.51
CA PHE A 126 -13.23 5.51 5.63
C PHE A 126 -14.48 4.63 5.77
N GLN A 127 -14.32 3.32 5.97
CA GLN A 127 -15.43 2.39 6.18
C GLN A 127 -16.20 2.71 7.46
N SER A 128 -15.50 3.15 8.52
CA SER A 128 -16.13 3.61 9.76
C SER A 128 -17.00 4.84 9.53
N TYR A 129 -16.51 5.79 8.76
CA TYR A 129 -17.24 7.02 8.45
C TYR A 129 -18.51 6.75 7.62
N VAL A 130 -18.45 5.80 6.68
CA VAL A 130 -19.57 5.50 5.75
C VAL A 130 -20.58 4.53 6.35
N TYR A 131 -20.13 3.53 7.12
CA TYR A 131 -20.97 2.42 7.57
C TYR A 131 -21.24 2.41 9.09
N GLY A 132 -20.74 3.39 9.84
CA GLY A 132 -20.82 3.47 11.28
C GLY A 132 -19.56 3.00 12.00
N ASP A 133 -19.62 2.86 13.32
CA ASP A 133 -18.45 2.56 14.14
C ASP A 133 -17.70 1.30 13.67
N ILE A 134 -16.38 1.38 13.62
CA ILE A 134 -15.51 0.25 13.41
C ILE A 134 -15.48 -0.59 14.69
N ASP A 135 -15.70 -1.90 14.52
CA ASP A 135 -15.67 -2.89 15.61
C ASP A 135 -14.25 -3.30 16.02
N VAL A 136 -13.21 -2.59 15.55
CA VAL A 136 -11.81 -2.94 15.77
C VAL A 136 -11.02 -1.76 16.32
N GLY A 137 -10.19 -2.02 17.33
CA GLY A 137 -9.28 -1.03 17.90
C GLY A 137 -8.05 -0.77 17.04
N VAL A 138 -7.40 0.39 17.25
CA VAL A 138 -6.17 0.78 16.54
C VAL A 138 -5.08 -0.28 16.68
N GLU A 139 -4.83 -0.76 17.90
CA GLU A 139 -3.80 -1.77 18.18
C GLU A 139 -4.12 -3.10 17.52
N GLU A 140 -5.40 -3.49 17.50
CA GLU A 140 -5.85 -4.73 16.90
C GLU A 140 -5.68 -4.75 15.39
N ILE A 141 -6.06 -3.66 14.69
CA ILE A 141 -5.91 -3.60 13.24
C ILE A 141 -4.43 -3.51 12.82
N VAL A 142 -3.60 -2.83 13.60
CA VAL A 142 -2.14 -2.79 13.37
C VAL A 142 -1.51 -4.17 13.58
N ALA A 143 -1.90 -4.87 14.65
CA ALA A 143 -1.44 -6.24 14.89
C ALA A 143 -1.88 -7.18 13.78
N PHE A 144 -3.13 -7.08 13.34
CA PHE A 144 -3.65 -7.88 12.23
C PHE A 144 -2.88 -7.65 10.92
N GLN A 145 -2.60 -6.40 10.56
CA GLN A 145 -1.80 -6.08 9.36
C GLN A 145 -0.40 -6.71 9.43
N ARG A 146 0.24 -6.66 10.60
CA ARG A 146 1.53 -7.33 10.83
C ARG A 146 1.40 -8.85 10.67
N ASP A 147 0.37 -9.44 11.26
CA ASP A 147 0.19 -10.88 11.34
C ASP A 147 -0.15 -11.51 9.98
N ILE A 148 -0.82 -10.77 9.09
CA ILE A 148 -1.05 -11.19 7.70
C ILE A 148 0.12 -10.86 6.75
N GLY A 149 1.19 -10.26 7.25
CA GLY A 149 2.44 -10.04 6.52
C GLY A 149 2.41 -8.97 5.44
N VAL A 150 1.74 -7.82 5.69
CA VAL A 150 1.80 -6.68 4.76
C VAL A 150 3.18 -6.02 4.77
N ASP A 151 3.57 -5.42 3.65
CA ASP A 151 4.82 -4.65 3.58
C ASP A 151 4.70 -3.29 4.27
N ILE A 152 3.56 -2.62 4.07
CA ILE A 152 3.27 -1.31 4.62
C ILE A 152 1.83 -1.32 5.15
N GLY A 153 1.67 -1.23 6.46
CA GLY A 153 0.38 -1.04 7.12
C GLY A 153 0.14 0.43 7.45
N THR A 154 -1.12 0.86 7.43
CA THR A 154 -1.51 2.19 7.89
C THR A 154 -2.17 2.12 9.27
N MET A 155 -2.00 3.17 10.06
CA MET A 155 -2.71 3.33 11.32
C MET A 155 -4.17 3.71 11.06
N LEU A 156 -5.05 3.28 11.96
CA LEU A 156 -6.42 3.77 11.98
C LEU A 156 -6.39 5.24 12.42
N ASP A 157 -6.83 6.14 11.56
CA ASP A 157 -7.02 7.55 11.86
C ASP A 157 -8.49 7.80 12.28
N VAL A 158 -8.72 8.84 13.03
CA VAL A 158 -10.06 9.24 13.47
C VAL A 158 -10.43 10.53 12.78
N PHE A 159 -11.52 10.51 12.02
CA PHE A 159 -12.01 11.73 11.39
C PHE A 159 -12.63 12.67 12.42
N GLY A 160 -12.17 13.91 12.45
CA GLY A 160 -12.82 14.98 13.18
C GLY A 160 -14.22 15.25 12.61
N ARG A 161 -15.19 15.48 13.48
CA ARG A 161 -16.55 15.86 13.09
C ARG A 161 -16.70 17.38 13.07
N PRO A 162 -17.55 17.93 12.19
CA PRO A 162 -17.75 19.38 12.07
C PRO A 162 -18.30 20.04 13.35
N ASP A 163 -18.91 19.27 14.26
CA ASP A 163 -19.49 19.70 15.53
C ASP A 163 -18.52 19.62 16.71
N GLN A 164 -17.32 19.07 16.51
CA GLN A 164 -16.31 18.97 17.57
C GLN A 164 -15.60 20.30 17.82
N SER A 165 -15.32 20.59 19.07
CA SER A 165 -14.47 21.72 19.49
C SER A 165 -12.99 21.44 19.15
N ILE A 166 -12.18 22.51 19.16
CA ILE A 166 -10.72 22.39 18.94
C ILE A 166 -10.07 21.57 20.06
N GLU A 167 -10.59 21.63 21.27
CA GLU A 167 -10.12 20.87 22.43
C GLU A 167 -10.33 19.37 22.19
N GLU A 168 -11.53 18.96 21.76
CA GLU A 168 -11.87 17.56 21.46
C GLU A 168 -11.08 16.98 20.26
N LEU A 169 -10.65 17.84 19.34
CA LEU A 169 -9.83 17.41 18.17
C LEU A 169 -8.34 17.26 18.53
N ARG A 170 -7.91 17.66 19.73
CA ARG A 170 -6.52 17.56 20.19
C ARG A 170 -6.25 16.38 21.12
N GLU A 171 -7.28 15.73 21.59
CA GLU A 171 -7.22 14.48 22.38
C GLU A 171 -7.10 13.26 21.46
#